data_58a526fb2e103d7638c751f8ca4a739a
#
_entry.id   58a526fb2e103d7638c751f8ca4a739a
#
_cell.length_a   1.000
_cell.length_b   1.000
_cell.length_c   1.000
_cell.angle_alpha   90.00
_cell.angle_beta   90.00
_cell.angle_gamma   90.00
#
_symmetry.space_group_name_H-M   'P 1'
#
loop_
_entity.id
_entity.type
_entity.pdbx_description
1 polymer ?
#
loop_
_entity_poly.entity_id
_entity_poly.type
_entity_poly.pdbx_seq_one_letter_code
_entity_poly.pdbx_strand_id
1 'polypeptide(L)'
;MRLAEGVTPDDPPFQILGLPRIVTSREDIEWFLNAVPDKHNGLTFCAGSLSAGAQNDVQAMAREFAPRTWFVHLRSCHVFPNGDFTEASHLGGRANIIDLVHTFEREELNRRDNSNIARLPMRVDHGMTMLGDEARGYNAGYSFLGRMFALGQVQGIIAAVDREMDKPFHQPGFFD
;
A
#
# COMPACT_ATOMS: atom_id res chain seq x y z
N MET A 1 2.72 10.45 -24.93
CA MET A 1 2.72 9.55 -23.77
C MET A 1 1.62 10.04 -22.83
N ARG A 2 0.57 9.27 -22.56
CA ARG A 2 -0.41 9.63 -21.52
C ARG A 2 0.12 9.12 -20.19
N LEU A 3 0.09 9.96 -19.17
CA LEU A 3 0.47 9.57 -17.81
C LEU A 3 -0.72 8.82 -17.18
N ALA A 4 -0.42 7.80 -16.39
CA ALA A 4 -1.41 7.18 -15.53
C ALA A 4 -1.52 8.02 -14.25
N GLU A 5 -2.74 8.25 -13.80
CA GLU A 5 -3.03 8.94 -12.55
C GLU A 5 -3.51 7.93 -11.50
N GLY A 6 -3.01 8.05 -10.29
CA GLY A 6 -3.41 7.19 -9.18
C GLY A 6 -3.98 8.01 -8.03
N VAL A 7 -5.28 7.83 -7.77
CA VAL A 7 -5.93 8.43 -6.60
C VAL A 7 -5.59 7.60 -5.36
N THR A 8 -5.15 8.26 -4.30
CA THR A 8 -4.89 7.63 -3.00
C THR A 8 -6.18 7.62 -2.17
N PRO A 9 -6.54 6.50 -1.52
CA PRO A 9 -7.62 6.48 -0.54
C PRO A 9 -7.41 7.49 0.59
N ASP A 10 -8.52 7.96 1.15
CA ASP A 10 -8.50 8.88 2.28
C ASP A 10 -7.86 8.25 3.52
N ASP A 11 -7.09 9.04 4.26
CA ASP A 11 -6.48 8.65 5.53
C ASP A 11 -6.79 9.71 6.60
N PRO A 12 -7.51 9.35 7.65
CA PRO A 12 -8.19 8.08 7.90
C PRO A 12 -9.43 7.87 7.01
N PRO A 13 -9.88 6.61 6.83
CA PRO A 13 -11.01 6.26 5.99
C PRO A 13 -12.37 6.43 6.71
N PHE A 14 -12.53 7.50 7.46
CA PHE A 14 -13.76 7.90 8.16
C PHE A 14 -13.83 9.42 8.29
N GLN A 15 -15.02 9.94 8.56
CA GLN A 15 -15.29 11.38 8.67
C GLN A 15 -14.42 12.04 9.75
N ILE A 16 -13.88 13.21 9.44
CA ILE A 16 -13.15 14.05 10.39
C ILE A 16 -13.84 15.42 10.47
N LEU A 17 -14.07 15.90 11.68
CA LEU A 17 -14.71 17.20 11.95
C LEU A 17 -16.06 17.38 11.22
N GLY A 18 -16.80 16.29 11.02
CA GLY A 18 -18.07 16.31 10.29
C GLY A 18 -17.94 16.42 8.76
N LEU A 19 -16.73 16.39 8.22
CA LEU A 19 -16.48 16.42 6.78
C LEU A 19 -16.44 14.98 6.23
N PRO A 20 -17.14 14.70 5.12
CA PRO A 20 -17.13 13.39 4.49
C PRO A 20 -15.77 13.09 3.87
N ARG A 21 -15.48 11.81 3.71
CA ARG A 21 -14.40 11.27 2.90
C ARG A 21 -14.97 10.75 1.58
N ILE A 22 -14.13 10.63 0.57
CA ILE A 22 -14.55 10.33 -0.81
C ILE A 22 -14.18 8.91 -1.20
N VAL A 23 -12.96 8.45 -0.83
CA VAL A 23 -12.43 7.13 -1.21
C VAL A 23 -12.01 6.39 0.05
N THR A 24 -12.94 5.64 0.65
CA THR A 24 -12.74 4.97 1.95
C THR A 24 -13.04 3.48 1.94
N SER A 25 -13.78 3.01 0.94
CA SER A 25 -14.31 1.65 0.86
C SER A 25 -14.10 1.03 -0.52
N ARG A 26 -14.38 -0.28 -0.63
CA ARG A 26 -14.40 -0.98 -1.91
C ARG A 26 -15.38 -0.34 -2.89
N GLU A 27 -16.57 0.01 -2.41
CA GLU A 27 -17.67 0.58 -3.19
C GLU A 27 -17.29 1.96 -3.74
N ASP A 28 -16.60 2.79 -2.95
CA ASP A 28 -16.11 4.10 -3.38
C ASP A 28 -15.08 3.95 -4.51
N ILE A 29 -14.15 3.01 -4.37
CA ILE A 29 -13.14 2.72 -5.39
C ILE A 29 -13.81 2.22 -6.66
N GLU A 30 -14.73 1.28 -6.56
CA GLU A 30 -15.47 0.75 -7.71
C GLU A 30 -16.24 1.87 -8.44
N TRP A 31 -16.93 2.72 -7.68
CA TRP A 31 -17.63 3.88 -8.23
C TRP A 31 -16.68 4.83 -8.96
N PHE A 32 -15.57 5.18 -8.31
CA PHE A 32 -14.57 6.10 -8.87
C PHE A 32 -13.97 5.56 -10.18
N LEU A 33 -13.60 4.28 -10.21
CA LEU A 33 -13.01 3.67 -11.39
C LEU A 33 -14.01 3.53 -12.55
N ASN A 34 -15.29 3.30 -12.23
CA ASN A 34 -16.37 3.19 -13.22
C ASN A 34 -16.85 4.54 -13.75
N ALA A 35 -16.74 5.60 -12.95
CA ALA A 35 -17.11 6.96 -13.39
C ALA A 35 -16.25 7.43 -14.57
N VAL A 36 -14.98 7.01 -14.62
CA VAL A 36 -14.08 7.24 -15.74
C VAL A 36 -13.35 5.93 -16.06
N PRO A 37 -13.90 5.10 -16.97
CA PRO A 37 -13.36 3.75 -17.24
C PRO A 37 -12.10 3.75 -18.12
N ASP A 38 -11.40 4.85 -18.21
CA ASP A 38 -10.10 4.95 -18.90
C ASP A 38 -9.02 4.22 -18.11
N LYS A 39 -8.18 3.46 -18.81
CA LYS A 39 -7.08 2.70 -18.19
C LYS A 39 -6.04 3.57 -17.46
N HIS A 40 -5.96 4.86 -17.78
CA HIS A 40 -5.03 5.78 -17.10
C HIS A 40 -5.61 6.34 -15.79
N ASN A 41 -6.92 6.22 -15.57
CA ASN A 41 -7.55 6.48 -14.28
C ASN A 41 -7.37 5.25 -13.38
N GLY A 42 -6.73 5.39 -12.24
CA GLY A 42 -6.41 4.27 -11.37
C GLY A 42 -6.11 4.68 -9.95
N LEU A 43 -5.45 3.81 -9.24
CA LEU A 43 -5.18 3.95 -7.80
C LEU A 43 -3.69 4.08 -7.49
N THR A 44 -3.39 4.87 -6.49
CA THR A 44 -2.31 4.61 -5.54
C THR A 44 -2.90 3.76 -4.43
N PHE A 45 -2.72 2.45 -4.48
CA PHE A 45 -3.31 1.54 -3.50
C PHE A 45 -2.58 1.69 -2.16
N CYS A 46 -3.21 2.36 -1.21
CA CYS A 46 -2.66 2.53 0.14
C CYS A 46 -3.23 1.48 1.10
N ALA A 47 -2.47 0.43 1.35
CA ALA A 47 -2.88 -0.64 2.25
C ALA A 47 -3.14 -0.14 3.68
N GLY A 48 -2.38 0.85 4.14
CA GLY A 48 -2.54 1.44 5.47
C GLY A 48 -3.86 2.17 5.63
N SER A 49 -4.16 3.11 4.73
CA SER A 49 -5.42 3.87 4.75
C SER A 49 -6.61 2.92 4.70
N LEU A 50 -6.62 1.96 3.78
CA LEU A 50 -7.71 1.00 3.67
C LEU A 50 -7.80 0.07 4.89
N SER A 51 -6.67 -0.35 5.48
CA SER A 51 -6.66 -1.23 6.66
C SER A 51 -7.10 -0.54 7.95
N ALA A 52 -7.03 0.79 8.02
CA ALA A 52 -7.58 1.55 9.13
C ALA A 52 -9.13 1.52 9.15
N GLY A 53 -9.78 1.25 8.01
CA GLY A 53 -11.21 0.99 7.93
C GLY A 53 -11.55 -0.44 8.34
N ALA A 54 -12.23 -0.63 9.47
CA ALA A 54 -12.54 -1.94 10.01
C ALA A 54 -13.38 -2.82 9.07
N GLN A 55 -14.16 -2.20 8.18
CA GLN A 55 -15.04 -2.86 7.21
C GLN A 55 -14.30 -3.40 5.99
N ASN A 56 -13.08 -2.95 5.71
CA ASN A 56 -12.35 -3.27 4.49
C ASN A 56 -11.61 -4.63 4.58
N ASP A 57 -11.82 -5.49 3.61
CA ASP A 57 -10.94 -6.62 3.31
C ASP A 57 -9.86 -6.16 2.31
N VAL A 58 -8.74 -5.69 2.84
CA VAL A 58 -7.67 -5.06 2.05
C VAL A 58 -7.07 -6.04 1.06
N GLN A 59 -6.97 -7.32 1.41
CA GLN A 59 -6.42 -8.36 0.55
C GLN A 59 -7.36 -8.67 -0.63
N ALA A 60 -8.66 -8.74 -0.38
CA ALA A 60 -9.65 -8.90 -1.45
C ALA A 60 -9.66 -7.69 -2.38
N MET A 61 -9.62 -6.47 -1.81
CA MET A 61 -9.55 -5.22 -2.57
C MET A 61 -8.27 -5.13 -3.42
N ALA A 62 -7.13 -5.57 -2.89
CA ALA A 62 -5.88 -5.60 -3.67
C ALA A 62 -6.00 -6.52 -4.88
N ARG A 63 -6.52 -7.74 -4.71
CA ARG A 63 -6.73 -8.67 -5.82
C ARG A 63 -7.68 -8.13 -6.89
N GLU A 64 -8.73 -7.44 -6.48
CA GLU A 64 -9.73 -6.87 -7.37
C GLU A 64 -9.17 -5.67 -8.15
N PHE A 65 -8.48 -4.77 -7.48
CA PHE A 65 -8.06 -3.49 -8.04
C PHE A 65 -6.61 -3.44 -8.52
N ALA A 66 -5.82 -4.52 -8.39
CA ALA A 66 -4.46 -4.58 -8.89
C ALA A 66 -4.34 -4.14 -10.36
N PRO A 67 -5.23 -4.56 -11.29
CA PRO A 67 -5.13 -4.14 -12.71
C PRO A 67 -5.30 -2.64 -12.95
N ARG A 68 -5.86 -1.92 -11.99
CA ARG A 68 -6.08 -0.47 -12.02
C ARG A 68 -5.21 0.29 -11.02
N THR A 69 -4.21 -0.36 -10.42
CA THR A 69 -3.27 0.23 -9.46
C THR A 69 -1.99 0.63 -10.17
N TRP A 70 -1.52 1.85 -9.95
CA TRP A 70 -0.31 2.41 -10.59
C TRP A 70 0.83 2.63 -9.61
N PHE A 71 0.54 2.65 -8.33
CA PHE A 71 1.51 2.78 -7.26
C PHE A 71 0.97 2.10 -5.98
N VAL A 72 1.86 1.56 -5.16
CA VAL A 72 1.45 0.84 -3.95
C VAL A 72 2.13 1.44 -2.72
N HIS A 73 1.33 1.77 -1.70
CA HIS A 73 1.80 2.06 -0.37
C HIS A 73 1.61 0.83 0.52
N LEU A 74 2.71 0.23 0.92
CA LEU A 74 2.73 -0.90 1.84
C LEU A 74 2.82 -0.36 3.27
N ARG A 75 1.72 -0.41 3.98
CA ARG A 75 1.55 0.04 5.36
C ARG A 75 0.53 -0.84 6.03
N SER A 76 0.70 -1.10 7.32
CA SER A 76 -0.26 -1.86 8.11
C SER A 76 -0.60 -1.12 9.41
N CYS A 77 -1.86 -1.21 9.82
CA CYS A 77 -2.39 -0.57 11.02
C CYS A 77 -2.93 -1.61 12.00
N HIS A 78 -2.85 -1.30 13.29
CA HIS A 78 -3.63 -1.94 14.32
C HIS A 78 -4.85 -1.08 14.62
N VAL A 79 -6.06 -1.65 14.54
CA VAL A 79 -7.32 -0.96 14.78
C VAL A 79 -7.89 -1.43 16.11
N PHE A 80 -8.20 -0.49 16.98
CA PHE A 80 -8.80 -0.74 18.30
C PHE A 80 -10.32 -0.90 18.21
N PRO A 81 -10.97 -1.52 19.23
CA PRO A 81 -12.43 -1.72 19.23
C PRO A 81 -13.26 -0.43 19.14
N ASN A 82 -12.70 0.71 19.55
CA ASN A 82 -13.35 2.02 19.46
C ASN A 82 -13.20 2.70 18.09
N GLY A 83 -12.49 2.06 17.14
CA GLY A 83 -12.24 2.59 15.81
C GLY A 83 -10.96 3.43 15.68
N ASP A 84 -10.28 3.74 16.77
CA ASP A 84 -8.95 4.35 16.71
C ASP A 84 -7.96 3.38 16.09
N PHE A 85 -6.88 3.88 15.52
CA PHE A 85 -5.83 3.04 14.98
C PHE A 85 -4.44 3.62 15.24
N THR A 86 -3.45 2.75 15.15
CA THR A 86 -2.04 3.11 15.24
C THR A 86 -1.22 2.37 14.19
N GLU A 87 -0.02 2.86 13.91
CA GLU A 87 0.91 2.16 13.03
C GLU A 87 1.27 0.78 13.60
N ALA A 88 1.32 -0.21 12.73
CA ALA A 88 1.78 -1.56 13.06
C ALA A 88 3.05 -1.92 12.28
N SER A 89 3.73 -2.97 12.73
CA SER A 89 4.80 -3.61 11.94
C SER A 89 4.24 -4.09 10.60
N HIS A 90 5.05 -4.04 9.54
CA HIS A 90 4.67 -4.57 8.23
C HIS A 90 4.47 -6.10 8.22
N LEU A 91 4.99 -6.81 9.23
CA LEU A 91 4.72 -8.24 9.47
C LEU A 91 3.61 -8.47 10.50
N GLY A 92 2.91 -7.41 10.93
CA GLY A 92 1.80 -7.44 11.87
C GLY A 92 0.70 -6.48 11.43
N GLY A 93 -0.34 -6.36 12.23
CA GLY A 93 -1.49 -5.52 11.92
C GLY A 93 -2.45 -6.15 10.89
N ARG A 94 -3.38 -5.35 10.37
CA ARG A 94 -4.52 -5.85 9.57
C ARG A 94 -4.18 -6.11 8.10
N ALA A 95 -3.27 -5.34 7.52
CA ALA A 95 -2.83 -5.58 6.14
C ALA A 95 -1.79 -6.72 6.13
N ASN A 96 -2.10 -7.82 5.47
CA ASN A 96 -1.14 -8.89 5.23
C ASN A 96 -0.21 -8.45 4.09
N ILE A 97 0.92 -7.85 4.44
CA ILE A 97 1.88 -7.30 3.47
C ILE A 97 2.47 -8.39 2.58
N ILE A 98 2.61 -9.61 3.06
CA ILE A 98 3.11 -10.74 2.25
C ILE A 98 2.14 -11.01 1.10
N ASP A 99 0.85 -11.16 1.38
CA ASP A 99 -0.18 -11.40 0.36
C ASP A 99 -0.31 -10.22 -0.61
N LEU A 100 -0.15 -8.99 -0.10
CA LEU A 100 -0.18 -7.79 -0.94
C LEU A 100 0.98 -7.76 -1.92
N VAL A 101 2.20 -8.04 -1.46
CA VAL A 101 3.38 -8.13 -2.33
C VAL A 101 3.17 -9.22 -3.37
N HIS A 102 2.72 -10.41 -2.99
CA HIS A 102 2.38 -11.47 -3.94
C HIS A 102 1.38 -11.00 -5.01
N THR A 103 0.33 -10.32 -4.59
CA THR A 103 -0.73 -9.84 -5.49
C THR A 103 -0.17 -8.84 -6.52
N PHE A 104 0.60 -7.85 -6.06
CA PHE A 104 1.11 -6.81 -6.93
C PHE A 104 2.30 -7.25 -7.79
N GLU A 105 3.14 -8.15 -7.29
CA GLU A 105 4.20 -8.76 -8.08
C GLU A 105 3.64 -9.64 -9.21
N ARG A 106 2.56 -10.38 -8.95
CA ARG A 106 1.84 -11.13 -9.98
C ARG A 106 1.23 -10.21 -11.03
N GLU A 107 0.63 -9.10 -10.60
CA GLU A 107 0.09 -8.10 -11.52
C GLU A 107 1.22 -7.48 -12.37
N GLU A 108 2.38 -7.19 -11.80
CA GLU A 108 3.52 -6.71 -12.56
C GLU A 108 3.95 -7.70 -13.65
N LEU A 109 4.00 -9.00 -13.34
CA LEU A 109 4.27 -10.03 -14.34
C LEU A 109 3.23 -10.05 -15.45
N ASN A 110 1.95 -9.99 -15.10
CA ASN A 110 0.85 -9.93 -16.09
C ASN A 110 1.00 -8.71 -17.03
N ARG A 111 1.45 -7.58 -16.51
CA ARG A 111 1.68 -6.37 -17.32
C ARG A 111 2.86 -6.49 -18.26
N ARG A 112 3.94 -7.11 -17.82
CA ARG A 112 5.12 -7.36 -18.68
C ARG A 112 4.74 -8.17 -19.90
N ASP A 113 3.90 -9.16 -19.73
CA ASP A 113 3.47 -10.06 -20.80
C ASP A 113 2.46 -9.42 -21.75
N ASN A 114 1.67 -8.45 -21.28
CA ASN A 114 0.50 -7.94 -21.99
C ASN A 114 0.53 -6.44 -22.30
N SER A 115 1.49 -5.68 -21.79
CA SER A 115 1.55 -4.22 -21.98
C SER A 115 2.97 -3.65 -21.87
N ASN A 116 3.14 -2.41 -22.36
CA ASN A 116 4.40 -1.67 -22.23
C ASN A 116 4.60 -1.05 -20.82
N ILE A 117 3.68 -1.26 -19.87
CA ILE A 117 3.78 -0.75 -18.50
C ILE A 117 4.32 -1.87 -17.63
N ALA A 118 5.65 -1.92 -17.53
CA ALA A 118 6.35 -3.07 -17.00
C ALA A 118 6.58 -3.06 -15.48
N ARG A 119 6.36 -1.95 -14.78
CA ARG A 119 6.66 -1.86 -13.35
C ARG A 119 5.50 -1.29 -12.54
N LEU A 120 5.31 -1.85 -11.35
CA LEU A 120 4.38 -1.36 -10.33
C LEU A 120 5.20 -0.94 -9.09
N PRO A 121 5.54 0.35 -8.97
CA PRO A 121 6.35 0.82 -7.85
C PRO A 121 5.63 0.59 -6.51
N MET A 122 6.38 0.11 -5.52
CA MET A 122 5.92 -0.06 -4.14
C MET A 122 6.81 0.71 -3.19
N ARG A 123 6.24 1.29 -2.15
CA ARG A 123 7.01 1.93 -1.07
C ARG A 123 6.42 1.62 0.29
N VAL A 124 7.25 1.70 1.31
CA VAL A 124 6.76 1.89 2.68
C VAL A 124 6.24 3.32 2.80
N ASP A 125 5.09 3.47 3.41
CA ASP A 125 4.45 4.78 3.59
C ASP A 125 4.77 5.33 4.98
N HIS A 126 4.35 4.62 6.01
CA HIS A 126 4.60 4.95 7.40
C HIS A 126 5.46 3.90 8.10
N GLY A 127 5.84 4.21 9.34
CA GLY A 127 6.55 3.29 10.23
C GLY A 127 6.26 3.59 11.69
N MET A 128 6.38 2.56 12.53
CA MET A 128 6.18 2.69 13.96
C MET A 128 7.25 3.59 14.58
N THR A 129 6.89 4.32 15.63
CA THR A 129 7.86 5.01 16.47
C THR A 129 8.73 3.99 17.22
N MET A 130 10.04 4.08 17.13
CA MET A 130 11.01 3.10 17.68
C MET A 130 12.24 3.78 18.30
N LEU A 131 12.79 3.14 19.31
CA LEU A 131 14.17 3.38 19.80
C LEU A 131 14.54 4.88 19.99
N GLY A 132 13.68 5.65 20.62
CA GLY A 132 13.96 7.07 20.90
C GLY A 132 13.61 8.02 19.75
N ASP A 133 12.94 7.56 18.71
CA ASP A 133 12.39 8.43 17.67
C ASP A 133 11.43 9.50 18.26
N GLU A 134 10.76 9.19 19.38
CA GLU A 134 9.91 10.14 20.12
C GLU A 134 10.66 11.41 20.53
N ALA A 135 11.91 11.25 20.99
CA ALA A 135 12.75 12.38 21.42
C ALA A 135 13.21 13.27 20.24
N ARG A 136 13.02 12.81 19.00
CA ARG A 136 13.44 13.52 17.78
C ARG A 136 12.34 14.41 17.19
N GLY A 137 11.14 14.41 17.76
CA GLY A 137 10.03 15.27 17.33
C GLY A 137 9.44 14.94 15.97
N TYR A 138 9.57 13.70 15.49
CA TYR A 138 8.88 13.25 14.28
C TYR A 138 7.37 13.20 14.49
N ASN A 139 6.62 13.50 13.46
CA ASN A 139 5.19 13.24 13.45
C ASN A 139 4.90 11.73 13.56
N ALA A 140 3.78 11.38 14.17
CA ALA A 140 3.33 10.00 14.24
C ALA A 140 3.28 9.36 12.84
N GLY A 141 3.79 8.13 12.72
CA GLY A 141 3.90 7.43 11.43
C GLY A 141 5.08 7.83 10.55
N TYR A 142 5.78 8.92 10.86
CA TYR A 142 6.89 9.43 10.03
C TYR A 142 8.27 9.30 10.70
N SER A 143 8.41 8.40 11.68
CA SER A 143 9.68 8.15 12.33
C SER A 143 10.73 7.63 11.34
N PHE A 144 11.98 8.07 11.49
CA PHE A 144 13.07 7.65 10.61
C PHE A 144 13.41 6.16 10.80
N LEU A 145 13.66 5.75 12.04
CA LEU A 145 14.03 4.36 12.34
C LEU A 145 12.91 3.39 12.04
N GLY A 146 11.66 3.76 12.35
CA GLY A 146 10.49 2.94 12.02
C GLY A 146 10.31 2.71 10.52
N ARG A 147 10.52 3.75 9.69
CA ARG A 147 10.47 3.58 8.23
C ARG A 147 11.65 2.80 7.67
N MET A 148 12.84 2.94 8.24
CA MET A 148 13.99 2.10 7.87
C MET A 148 13.75 0.64 8.22
N PHE A 149 13.19 0.36 9.39
CA PHE A 149 12.79 -0.99 9.78
C PHE A 149 11.73 -1.57 8.83
N ALA A 150 10.69 -0.79 8.54
CA ALA A 150 9.65 -1.16 7.57
C ALA A 150 10.23 -1.46 6.19
N LEU A 151 11.17 -0.64 5.71
CA LEU A 151 11.83 -0.85 4.43
C LEU A 151 12.59 -2.18 4.40
N GLY A 152 13.34 -2.49 5.47
CA GLY A 152 14.03 -3.78 5.59
C GLY A 152 13.07 -4.98 5.57
N GLN A 153 11.92 -4.88 6.27
CA GLN A 153 10.88 -5.91 6.23
C GLN A 153 10.31 -6.10 4.82
N VAL A 154 9.92 -5.01 4.15
CA VAL A 154 9.34 -5.07 2.80
C VAL A 154 10.34 -5.59 1.78
N GLN A 155 11.59 -5.17 1.83
CA GLN A 155 12.64 -5.68 0.95
C GLN A 155 12.85 -7.20 1.14
N GLY A 156 12.84 -7.68 2.38
CA GLY A 156 12.94 -9.10 2.68
C GLY A 156 11.74 -9.90 2.13
N ILE A 157 10.53 -9.36 2.25
CA ILE A 157 9.31 -9.96 1.69
C ILE A 157 9.39 -10.03 0.17
N ILE A 158 9.73 -8.92 -0.50
CA ILE A 158 9.87 -8.87 -1.97
C ILE A 158 10.91 -9.89 -2.44
N ALA A 159 12.06 -9.95 -1.80
CA ALA A 159 13.11 -10.92 -2.16
C ALA A 159 12.65 -12.38 -2.02
N ALA A 160 11.84 -12.70 -1.00
CA ALA A 160 11.28 -14.03 -0.81
C ALA A 160 10.22 -14.36 -1.88
N VAL A 161 9.33 -13.40 -2.17
CA VAL A 161 8.28 -13.55 -3.18
C VAL A 161 8.86 -13.67 -4.60
N ASP A 162 9.85 -12.86 -4.93
CA ASP A 162 10.56 -12.96 -6.22
C ASP A 162 11.17 -14.34 -6.42
N ARG A 163 11.79 -14.90 -5.38
CA ARG A 163 12.35 -16.24 -5.44
C ARG A 163 11.29 -17.32 -5.63
N GLU A 164 10.15 -17.18 -4.94
CA GLU A 164 9.02 -18.11 -5.09
C GLU A 164 8.42 -18.06 -6.51
N MET A 165 8.42 -16.88 -7.12
CA MET A 165 7.91 -16.65 -8.47
C MET A 165 8.94 -16.90 -9.58
N ASP A 166 10.12 -17.49 -9.28
CA ASP A 166 11.24 -17.67 -10.21
C ASP A 166 11.68 -16.39 -10.93
N LYS A 167 11.47 -15.23 -10.30
CA LYS A 167 11.96 -13.96 -10.81
C LYS A 167 13.48 -13.85 -10.62
N PRO A 168 14.19 -13.21 -11.54
CA PRO A 168 15.60 -12.89 -11.31
C PRO A 168 15.70 -12.01 -10.06
N PHE A 169 16.56 -12.41 -9.12
CA PHE A 169 16.82 -11.67 -7.90
C PHE A 169 17.31 -10.27 -8.26
N HIS A 170 16.49 -9.28 -7.95
CA HIS A 170 16.88 -7.88 -8.10
C HIS A 170 17.54 -7.44 -6.79
N GLN A 171 18.87 -7.38 -6.79
CA GLN A 171 19.58 -6.78 -5.68
C GLN A 171 19.27 -5.27 -5.72
N PRO A 172 18.57 -4.69 -4.73
CA PRO A 172 18.39 -3.25 -4.72
C PRO A 172 19.76 -2.61 -4.60
N GLY A 173 20.14 -1.87 -5.62
CA GLY A 173 21.34 -1.04 -5.58
C GLY A 173 21.15 0.05 -4.54
N PHE A 174 21.87 -0.04 -3.44
CA PHE A 174 21.91 1.02 -2.43
C PHE A 174 22.78 2.20 -2.86
N PHE A 175 23.52 2.07 -3.96
CA PHE A 175 24.59 3.00 -4.35
C PHE A 175 24.79 3.13 -5.87
N ASP A 176 23.78 2.86 -6.69
CA ASP A 176 23.84 3.15 -8.14
C ASP A 176 23.27 4.53 -8.44
#